data_22efee24f15b525a7f91c2d543422d04
#
_entry.id   22efee24f15b525a7f91c2d543422d04
#
_cell.length_a   1.000
_cell.length_b   1.000
_cell.length_c   1.000
_cell.angle_alpha   90.00
_cell.angle_beta   90.00
_cell.angle_gamma   90.00
#
_symmetry.space_group_name_H-M   'P 1'
#
loop_
_entity.id
_entity.type
_entity.pdbx_description
1 polymer ?
#
loop_
_entity_poly.entity_id
_entity_poly.type
_entity_poly.pdbx_seq_one_letter_code
_entity_poly.pdbx_strand_id
1 'polypeptide(L)'
;MSFKNNKYTVLKNAISKELADFCYAYFLNKRNIARALFDSRYISPFTDYWGVWTDEQVPNTYSHYADTVMETLLQRVKPVMEKHTKLKLSETYSYARIYKKGDILARHKDRYSCEISTTLNLGGDDWPIYLDPTGGNNKAGVKVDLKPGDMLIYSGCDLEHWREEFTGKNCGQVFLHYNKSSSKTAKENYLDKRPLLGVPAWFKGVKLTKSKK
;
A
#
# COMPACT_ATOMS: atom_id res chain seq x y z
N MET A 1 8.85 -14.00 15.20
CA MET A 1 9.86 -12.93 15.02
C MET A 1 9.29 -11.61 15.52
N SER A 2 10.09 -10.77 16.21
CA SER A 2 9.63 -9.49 16.76
C SER A 2 10.02 -8.35 15.82
N PHE A 3 9.09 -7.45 15.50
CA PHE A 3 9.37 -6.24 14.72
C PHE A 3 10.51 -5.41 15.32
N LYS A 4 10.55 -5.30 16.66
CA LYS A 4 11.58 -4.53 17.38
C LYS A 4 13.01 -4.96 17.03
N ASN A 5 13.23 -6.27 16.88
CA ASN A 5 14.59 -6.82 16.66
C ASN A 5 14.95 -6.90 15.17
N ASN A 6 13.97 -7.22 14.31
CA ASN A 6 14.22 -7.52 12.91
C ASN A 6 13.80 -6.39 11.96
N LYS A 7 13.12 -5.36 12.46
CA LYS A 7 12.49 -4.29 11.67
C LYS A 7 11.41 -4.79 10.70
N TYR A 8 11.01 -6.05 10.80
CA TYR A 8 9.86 -6.63 10.08
C TYR A 8 9.20 -7.74 10.89
N THR A 9 7.95 -8.04 10.54
CA THR A 9 7.20 -9.19 11.07
C THR A 9 6.09 -9.59 10.10
N VAL A 10 5.77 -10.88 10.06
CA VAL A 10 4.68 -11.41 9.24
C VAL A 10 3.51 -11.73 10.15
N LEU A 11 2.33 -11.24 9.80
CA LEU A 11 1.08 -11.55 10.48
C LEU A 11 0.22 -12.42 9.58
N LYS A 12 -0.15 -13.59 10.10
CA LYS A 12 -1.15 -14.43 9.46
C LYS A 12 -2.54 -13.94 9.83
N ASN A 13 -3.44 -13.89 8.85
CA ASN A 13 -4.82 -13.43 9.04
C ASN A 13 -4.91 -12.06 9.74
N ALA A 14 -4.10 -11.08 9.29
CA ALA A 14 -4.17 -9.71 9.79
C ALA A 14 -5.56 -9.07 9.57
N ILE A 15 -6.21 -9.49 8.50
CA ILE A 15 -7.66 -9.34 8.25
C ILE A 15 -8.24 -10.71 7.90
N SER A 16 -9.57 -10.85 8.00
CA SER A 16 -10.23 -12.10 7.60
C SER A 16 -10.06 -12.35 6.09
N LYS A 17 -10.06 -13.61 5.69
CA LYS A 17 -10.02 -13.97 4.27
C LYS A 17 -11.20 -13.37 3.51
N GLU A 18 -12.39 -13.37 4.11
CA GLU A 18 -13.60 -12.77 3.53
C GLU A 18 -13.41 -11.27 3.22
N LEU A 19 -12.83 -10.51 4.15
CA LEU A 19 -12.55 -9.10 3.93
C LEU A 19 -11.47 -8.90 2.85
N ALA A 20 -10.45 -9.75 2.81
CA ALA A 20 -9.43 -9.71 1.77
C ALA A 20 -10.05 -10.00 0.39
N ASP A 21 -10.85 -11.04 0.28
CA ASP A 21 -11.57 -11.42 -0.95
C ASP A 21 -12.53 -10.30 -1.41
N PHE A 22 -13.24 -9.65 -0.48
CA PHE A 22 -14.09 -8.50 -0.80
C PHE A 22 -13.27 -7.33 -1.36
N CYS A 23 -12.17 -6.95 -0.71
CA CYS A 23 -11.31 -5.88 -1.18
C CYS A 23 -10.68 -6.22 -2.55
N TYR A 24 -10.32 -7.47 -2.77
CA TYR A 24 -9.79 -7.93 -4.06
C TYR A 24 -10.84 -7.83 -5.18
N ALA A 25 -12.04 -8.37 -4.95
CA ALA A 25 -13.15 -8.30 -5.90
C ALA A 25 -13.54 -6.86 -6.22
N TYR A 26 -13.66 -6.00 -5.19
CA TYR A 26 -13.88 -4.57 -5.35
C TYR A 26 -12.82 -3.93 -6.26
N PHE A 27 -11.55 -4.20 -6.00
CA PHE A 27 -10.46 -3.55 -6.73
C PHE A 27 -10.33 -4.05 -8.17
N LEU A 28 -10.62 -5.33 -8.43
CA LEU A 28 -10.76 -5.87 -9.78
C LEU A 28 -11.92 -5.20 -10.54
N ASN A 29 -13.07 -5.05 -9.91
CA ASN A 29 -14.22 -4.36 -10.48
C ASN A 29 -13.89 -2.91 -10.82
N LYS A 30 -13.24 -2.20 -9.87
CA LYS A 30 -12.83 -0.81 -10.09
C LYS A 30 -11.87 -0.68 -11.28
N ARG A 31 -10.88 -1.59 -11.41
CA ARG A 31 -9.99 -1.65 -12.57
C ARG A 31 -10.76 -1.80 -13.87
N ASN A 32 -11.75 -2.71 -13.92
CA ASN A 32 -12.53 -2.97 -15.12
C ASN A 32 -13.40 -1.77 -15.51
N ILE A 33 -14.04 -1.12 -14.51
CA ILE A 33 -14.82 0.10 -14.70
C ILE A 33 -13.89 1.23 -15.20
N ALA A 34 -12.76 1.44 -14.56
CA ALA A 34 -11.80 2.46 -14.96
C ALA A 34 -11.32 2.26 -16.41
N ARG A 35 -11.05 1.02 -16.81
CA ARG A 35 -10.68 0.68 -18.19
C ARG A 35 -11.80 1.00 -19.17
N ALA A 36 -13.03 0.60 -18.87
CA ALA A 36 -14.18 0.87 -19.74
C ALA A 36 -14.43 2.38 -19.90
N LEU A 37 -14.37 3.15 -18.83
CA LEU A 37 -14.53 4.60 -18.86
C LEU A 37 -13.40 5.29 -19.62
N PHE A 38 -12.18 4.81 -19.48
CA PHE A 38 -11.00 5.33 -20.18
C PHE A 38 -11.07 5.03 -21.68
N ASP A 39 -11.33 3.78 -22.06
CA ASP A 39 -11.38 3.34 -23.47
C ASP A 39 -12.55 4.01 -24.23
N SER A 40 -13.67 4.27 -23.53
CA SER A 40 -14.82 5.03 -24.08
C SER A 40 -14.65 6.55 -24.02
N ARG A 41 -13.52 7.06 -23.54
CA ARG A 41 -13.20 8.48 -23.37
C ARG A 41 -14.16 9.24 -22.45
N TYR A 42 -14.82 8.56 -21.53
CA TYR A 42 -15.67 9.18 -20.51
C TYR A 42 -14.88 9.90 -19.45
N ILE A 43 -13.66 9.43 -19.15
CA ILE A 43 -12.72 10.07 -18.22
C ILE A 43 -11.47 10.51 -18.97
N SER A 44 -10.90 11.62 -18.50
CA SER A 44 -9.61 12.12 -19.01
C SER A 44 -8.49 11.13 -18.70
N PRO A 45 -7.52 10.93 -19.61
CA PRO A 45 -6.33 10.13 -19.31
C PRO A 45 -5.45 10.72 -18.20
N PHE A 46 -5.71 11.94 -17.79
CA PHE A 46 -5.00 12.63 -16.70
C PHE A 46 -5.72 12.55 -15.34
N THR A 47 -6.88 11.87 -15.28
CA THR A 47 -7.57 11.67 -14.00
C THR A 47 -6.99 10.48 -13.27
N ASP A 48 -6.86 10.61 -11.93
CA ASP A 48 -6.39 9.57 -11.02
C ASP A 48 -7.50 9.05 -10.08
N TYR A 49 -8.74 9.57 -10.17
CA TYR A 49 -9.87 9.16 -9.31
C TYR A 49 -10.25 7.68 -9.41
N TRP A 50 -10.00 7.10 -10.56
CA TRP A 50 -10.32 5.70 -10.84
C TRP A 50 -9.10 4.79 -10.84
N GLY A 51 -7.92 5.34 -10.49
CA GLY A 51 -6.64 4.66 -10.60
C GLY A 51 -5.98 4.90 -11.96
N VAL A 52 -4.75 4.44 -12.07
CA VAL A 52 -3.87 4.72 -13.21
C VAL A 52 -3.11 3.48 -13.67
N TRP A 53 -2.55 3.54 -14.88
CA TRP A 53 -1.61 2.55 -15.45
C TRP A 53 -0.24 3.15 -15.74
N THR A 54 0.00 4.38 -15.25
CA THR A 54 1.18 5.20 -15.59
C THR A 54 2.21 5.24 -14.47
N ASP A 55 2.11 4.35 -13.48
CA ASP A 55 3.11 4.26 -12.40
C ASP A 55 4.42 3.71 -12.95
N GLU A 56 5.49 4.52 -12.86
CA GLU A 56 6.82 4.18 -13.38
C GLU A 56 7.50 3.02 -12.62
N GLN A 57 7.11 2.78 -11.37
CA GLN A 57 7.68 1.68 -10.57
C GLN A 57 7.32 0.31 -11.14
N VAL A 58 6.08 0.16 -11.67
CA VAL A 58 5.62 -1.04 -12.36
C VAL A 58 4.76 -0.61 -13.56
N PRO A 59 5.37 -0.34 -14.71
CA PRO A 59 4.69 0.24 -15.86
C PRO A 59 3.53 -0.62 -16.38
N ASN A 60 2.50 0.05 -16.89
CA ASN A 60 1.32 -0.58 -17.48
C ASN A 60 0.54 -1.51 -16.53
N THR A 61 0.71 -1.31 -15.21
CA THR A 61 0.02 -2.07 -14.18
C THR A 61 -0.94 -1.19 -13.41
N TYR A 62 -2.19 -1.68 -13.24
CA TYR A 62 -3.24 -0.89 -12.59
C TYR A 62 -2.91 -0.64 -11.13
N SER A 63 -2.92 0.61 -10.75
CA SER A 63 -2.68 1.05 -9.37
C SER A 63 -3.60 2.20 -8.98
N HIS A 64 -3.82 2.36 -7.67
CA HIS A 64 -4.61 3.47 -7.15
C HIS A 64 -4.03 3.97 -5.82
N TYR A 65 -3.67 5.24 -5.81
CA TYR A 65 -3.29 5.98 -4.62
C TYR A 65 -4.55 6.45 -3.89
N ALA A 66 -4.60 6.25 -2.56
CA ALA A 66 -5.64 6.78 -1.69
C ALA A 66 -7.08 6.35 -2.04
N ASP A 67 -7.26 5.13 -2.55
CA ASP A 67 -8.58 4.55 -2.73
C ASP A 67 -9.35 4.52 -1.40
N THR A 68 -10.60 4.97 -1.40
CA THR A 68 -11.40 5.14 -0.17
C THR A 68 -11.57 3.84 0.61
N VAL A 69 -11.77 2.71 -0.05
CA VAL A 69 -11.87 1.39 0.60
C VAL A 69 -10.53 1.00 1.21
N MET A 70 -9.43 1.23 0.49
CA MET A 70 -8.09 0.90 0.95
C MET A 70 -7.62 1.82 2.09
N GLU A 71 -8.04 3.09 2.11
CA GLU A 71 -7.77 3.99 3.23
C GLU A 71 -8.66 3.71 4.45
N THR A 72 -9.86 3.19 4.24
CA THR A 72 -10.66 2.61 5.34
C THR A 72 -9.93 1.41 5.96
N LEU A 73 -9.29 0.60 5.11
CA LEU A 73 -8.46 -0.52 5.57
C LEU A 73 -7.23 -0.03 6.34
N LEU A 74 -6.58 1.06 5.88
CA LEU A 74 -5.47 1.72 6.58
C LEU A 74 -5.85 2.05 8.03
N GLN A 75 -7.01 2.67 8.25
CA GLN A 75 -7.51 2.98 9.59
C GLN A 75 -7.83 1.71 10.40
N ARG A 76 -8.49 0.75 9.77
CA ARG A 76 -8.91 -0.51 10.40
C ARG A 76 -7.73 -1.35 10.89
N VAL A 77 -6.64 -1.37 10.14
CA VAL A 77 -5.45 -2.18 10.42
C VAL A 77 -4.49 -1.50 11.41
N LYS A 78 -4.56 -0.17 11.58
CA LYS A 78 -3.67 0.58 12.48
C LYS A 78 -3.55 -0.01 13.90
N PRO A 79 -4.64 -0.38 14.63
CA PRO A 79 -4.51 -0.98 15.95
C PRO A 79 -3.73 -2.30 15.94
N VAL A 80 -3.88 -3.10 14.88
CA VAL A 80 -3.11 -4.33 14.69
C VAL A 80 -1.63 -4.00 14.48
N MET A 81 -1.32 -3.00 13.65
CA MET A 81 0.03 -2.50 13.43
C MET A 81 0.68 -2.04 14.73
N GLU A 82 0.02 -1.18 15.51
CA GLU A 82 0.51 -0.68 16.80
C GLU A 82 0.77 -1.80 17.79
N LYS A 83 -0.13 -2.78 17.87
CA LYS A 83 0.01 -3.95 18.74
C LYS A 83 1.29 -4.74 18.42
N HIS A 84 1.59 -4.96 17.15
CA HIS A 84 2.71 -5.83 16.73
C HIS A 84 4.05 -5.10 16.62
N THR A 85 4.03 -3.83 16.26
CA THR A 85 5.25 -3.00 16.21
C THR A 85 5.65 -2.45 17.58
N LYS A 86 4.69 -2.32 18.53
CA LYS A 86 4.82 -1.59 19.80
C LYS A 86 5.10 -0.10 19.60
N LEU A 87 4.68 0.46 18.47
CA LEU A 87 4.80 1.87 18.12
C LEU A 87 3.43 2.54 18.13
N LYS A 88 3.39 3.84 18.41
CA LYS A 88 2.26 4.69 18.06
C LYS A 88 2.44 5.19 16.64
N LEU A 89 1.41 5.07 15.83
CA LEU A 89 1.47 5.30 14.40
C LEU A 89 0.52 6.43 13.96
N SER A 90 0.99 7.19 12.99
CA SER A 90 0.22 8.22 12.28
C SER A 90 0.05 7.78 10.84
N GLU A 91 -1.18 7.78 10.36
CA GLU A 91 -1.53 7.39 8.98
C GLU A 91 -0.92 8.36 7.97
N THR A 92 -0.43 7.82 6.86
CA THR A 92 0.00 8.63 5.71
C THR A 92 -0.91 8.40 4.52
N TYR A 93 -0.85 7.24 3.87
CA TYR A 93 -1.72 6.91 2.74
C TYR A 93 -1.75 5.40 2.48
N SER A 94 -2.70 5.00 1.66
CA SER A 94 -2.74 3.67 1.05
C SER A 94 -2.35 3.72 -0.43
N TYR A 95 -1.79 2.63 -0.91
CA TYR A 95 -1.54 2.40 -2.33
C TYR A 95 -1.91 0.96 -2.68
N ALA A 96 -2.73 0.77 -3.70
CA ALA A 96 -3.17 -0.57 -4.11
C ALA A 96 -2.74 -0.85 -5.55
N ARG A 97 -2.46 -2.12 -5.86
CA ARG A 97 -2.02 -2.53 -7.19
C ARG A 97 -2.56 -3.92 -7.54
N ILE A 98 -2.97 -4.10 -8.79
CA ILE A 98 -3.24 -5.42 -9.38
C ILE A 98 -2.10 -5.75 -10.33
N TYR A 99 -1.18 -6.54 -9.87
CA TYR A 99 -0.07 -7.02 -10.66
C TYR A 99 -0.53 -8.04 -11.69
N LYS A 100 0.17 -8.08 -12.82
CA LYS A 100 -0.06 -8.97 -13.95
C LYS A 100 1.21 -9.74 -14.31
N LYS A 101 1.07 -10.77 -15.11
CA LYS A 101 2.21 -11.57 -15.62
C LYS A 101 3.29 -10.67 -16.23
N GLY A 102 4.54 -10.95 -15.88
CA GLY A 102 5.72 -10.21 -16.30
C GLY A 102 6.07 -8.99 -15.43
N ASP A 103 5.22 -8.63 -14.45
CA ASP A 103 5.54 -7.52 -13.56
C ASP A 103 6.71 -7.88 -12.63
N ILE A 104 7.56 -6.91 -12.40
CA ILE A 104 8.68 -6.96 -11.46
C ILE A 104 8.56 -5.76 -10.53
N LEU A 105 8.77 -5.95 -9.24
CA LEU A 105 8.98 -4.84 -8.32
C LEU A 105 10.47 -4.74 -8.04
N ALA A 106 11.13 -3.78 -8.66
CA ALA A 106 12.57 -3.59 -8.52
C ALA A 106 12.97 -3.38 -7.05
N ARG A 107 14.17 -3.81 -6.69
CA ARG A 107 14.74 -3.67 -5.35
C ARG A 107 14.85 -2.19 -4.98
N HIS A 108 14.23 -1.80 -3.86
CA HIS A 108 14.17 -0.41 -3.43
C HIS A 108 13.94 -0.28 -1.92
N LYS A 109 14.10 0.92 -1.42
CA LYS A 109 13.58 1.39 -0.11
C LYS A 109 12.47 2.40 -0.33
N ASP A 110 11.57 2.47 0.61
CA ASP A 110 10.48 3.42 0.59
C ASP A 110 10.94 4.86 0.92
N ARG A 111 10.11 5.83 0.54
CA ARG A 111 10.27 7.23 0.94
C ARG A 111 9.88 7.45 2.41
N TYR A 112 10.27 8.57 3.00
CA TYR A 112 10.07 8.86 4.43
C TYR A 112 8.61 8.85 4.90
N SER A 113 7.64 9.11 4.04
CA SER A 113 6.21 8.97 4.37
C SER A 113 5.77 7.52 4.54
N CYS A 114 6.61 6.56 4.21
CA CYS A 114 6.40 5.12 4.31
C CYS A 114 7.35 4.49 5.35
N GLU A 115 7.62 5.20 6.44
CA GLU A 115 8.58 4.77 7.48
C GLU A 115 8.24 3.40 8.05
N ILE A 116 6.95 3.16 8.32
CA ILE A 116 6.40 1.86 8.71
C ILE A 116 5.38 1.47 7.67
N SER A 117 5.71 0.48 6.90
CA SER A 117 4.92 0.02 5.76
C SER A 117 4.34 -1.36 5.98
N THR A 118 3.30 -1.67 5.24
CA THR A 118 2.84 -3.04 5.07
C THR A 118 2.66 -3.36 3.60
N THR A 119 2.79 -4.65 3.26
CA THR A 119 2.12 -5.25 2.11
C THR A 119 1.12 -6.27 2.64
N LEU A 120 -0.14 -6.10 2.29
CA LEU A 120 -1.26 -6.97 2.64
C LEU A 120 -1.77 -7.64 1.37
N ASN A 121 -1.76 -8.97 1.35
CA ASN A 121 -2.26 -9.72 0.22
C ASN A 121 -3.79 -9.73 0.24
N LEU A 122 -4.40 -9.25 -0.84
CA LEU A 122 -5.86 -9.24 -1.01
C LEU A 122 -6.36 -10.50 -1.73
N GLY A 123 -5.56 -11.04 -2.66
CA GLY A 123 -5.96 -12.21 -3.43
C GLY A 123 -5.25 -12.34 -4.77
N GLY A 124 -5.64 -13.35 -5.54
CA GLY A 124 -5.02 -13.72 -6.80
C GLY A 124 -3.97 -14.80 -6.64
N ASP A 125 -3.06 -14.90 -7.60
CA ASP A 125 -2.02 -15.92 -7.61
C ASP A 125 -0.91 -15.58 -6.62
N ASP A 126 -0.27 -16.60 -6.07
CA ASP A 126 0.82 -16.47 -5.11
C ASP A 126 2.02 -15.75 -5.74
N TRP A 127 2.52 -14.76 -5.04
CA TRP A 127 3.71 -14.01 -5.44
C TRP A 127 4.51 -13.54 -4.23
N PRO A 128 5.67 -14.13 -3.97
CA PRO A 128 6.45 -13.79 -2.79
C PRO A 128 7.02 -12.38 -2.86
N ILE A 129 7.20 -11.78 -1.70
CA ILE A 129 8.03 -10.58 -1.52
C ILE A 129 9.33 -10.96 -0.85
N TYR A 130 10.42 -10.33 -1.24
CA TYR A 130 11.73 -10.45 -0.63
C TYR A 130 12.06 -9.18 0.14
N LEU A 131 12.76 -9.31 1.24
CA LEU A 131 13.31 -8.18 1.97
C LEU A 131 14.71 -8.50 2.50
N ASP A 132 15.57 -7.49 2.57
CA ASP A 132 16.92 -7.63 3.09
C ASP A 132 16.98 -7.14 4.54
N PRO A 133 17.06 -8.07 5.54
CA PRO A 133 17.11 -7.69 6.96
C PRO A 133 18.36 -6.90 7.34
N THR A 134 19.39 -6.90 6.51
CA THR A 134 20.61 -6.13 6.73
C THR A 134 20.48 -4.66 6.31
N GLY A 135 19.37 -4.30 5.67
CA GLY A 135 19.03 -2.93 5.29
C GLY A 135 19.51 -2.52 3.89
N GLY A 136 20.23 -3.36 3.17
CA GLY A 136 20.65 -3.06 1.80
C GLY A 136 22.12 -3.29 1.57
N ASN A 137 22.47 -4.52 1.23
CA ASN A 137 23.83 -4.92 0.86
C ASN A 137 23.83 -5.93 -0.30
N ASN A 138 22.82 -5.87 -1.16
CA ASN A 138 22.64 -6.77 -2.31
C ASN A 138 22.62 -8.27 -1.94
N LYS A 139 22.18 -8.60 -0.74
CA LYS A 139 22.07 -10.00 -0.31
C LYS A 139 20.79 -10.64 -0.84
N ALA A 140 20.75 -11.96 -0.86
CA ALA A 140 19.61 -12.74 -1.35
C ALA A 140 18.29 -12.43 -0.64
N GLY A 141 18.37 -11.90 0.58
CA GLY A 141 17.19 -11.50 1.37
C GLY A 141 16.40 -12.69 1.93
N VAL A 142 15.29 -12.35 2.55
CA VAL A 142 14.34 -13.31 3.11
C VAL A 142 13.11 -13.34 2.22
N LYS A 143 12.76 -14.52 1.74
CA LYS A 143 11.52 -14.77 1.00
C LYS A 143 10.33 -14.81 1.98
N VAL A 144 9.27 -14.07 1.67
CA VAL A 144 8.03 -14.04 2.45
C VAL A 144 6.85 -14.37 1.54
N ASP A 145 6.17 -15.47 1.84
CA ASP A 145 4.94 -15.89 1.18
C ASP A 145 3.74 -15.43 2.01
N LEU A 146 2.81 -14.73 1.34
CA LEU A 146 1.59 -14.19 1.95
C LEU A 146 0.36 -14.77 1.25
N LYS A 147 -0.55 -15.33 2.03
CA LYS A 147 -1.89 -15.73 1.55
C LYS A 147 -2.88 -14.56 1.71
N PRO A 148 -4.05 -14.59 1.04
CA PRO A 148 -5.08 -13.56 1.22
C PRO A 148 -5.39 -13.32 2.71
N GLY A 149 -5.29 -12.06 3.15
CA GLY A 149 -5.44 -11.66 4.54
C GLY A 149 -4.14 -11.64 5.36
N ASP A 150 -3.05 -12.24 4.87
CA ASP A 150 -1.73 -12.15 5.49
C ASP A 150 -1.07 -10.80 5.20
N MET A 151 -0.28 -10.33 6.13
CA MET A 151 0.38 -9.03 6.06
C MET A 151 1.85 -9.11 6.50
N LEU A 152 2.74 -8.54 5.70
CA LEU A 152 4.11 -8.23 6.10
C LEU A 152 4.15 -6.78 6.59
N ILE A 153 4.64 -6.55 7.80
CA ILE A 153 4.95 -5.23 8.36
C ILE A 153 6.47 -5.05 8.31
N TYR A 154 6.95 -3.90 7.84
CA TYR A 154 8.38 -3.64 7.74
C TYR A 154 8.72 -2.16 7.85
N SER A 155 9.98 -1.85 8.23
CA SER A 155 10.54 -0.50 8.17
C SER A 155 10.89 -0.17 6.73
N GLY A 156 10.00 0.50 6.01
CA GLY A 156 10.11 0.73 4.57
C GLY A 156 11.35 1.54 4.18
N CYS A 157 11.72 2.54 4.99
CA CYS A 157 12.91 3.37 4.73
C CYS A 157 14.23 2.66 5.05
N ASP A 158 14.20 1.61 5.90
CA ASP A 158 15.40 0.93 6.38
C ASP A 158 15.75 -0.31 5.55
N LEU A 159 14.72 -1.09 5.17
CA LEU A 159 14.88 -2.40 4.56
C LEU A 159 14.61 -2.34 3.06
N GLU A 160 15.59 -2.78 2.26
CA GLU A 160 15.33 -3.03 0.84
C GLU A 160 14.36 -4.17 0.68
N HIS A 161 13.43 -4.01 -0.26
CA HIS A 161 12.44 -5.02 -0.59
C HIS A 161 12.13 -5.02 -2.08
N TRP A 162 11.72 -6.20 -2.59
CA TRP A 162 11.49 -6.41 -4.03
C TRP A 162 10.62 -7.64 -4.27
N ARG A 163 10.19 -7.80 -5.51
CA ARG A 163 9.56 -9.02 -6.02
C ARG A 163 10.18 -9.36 -7.36
N GLU A 164 10.52 -10.64 -7.54
CA GLU A 164 10.98 -11.20 -8.81
C GLU A 164 9.84 -11.19 -9.84
N GLU A 165 10.12 -11.59 -11.09
CA GLU A 165 9.13 -11.61 -12.14
C GLU A 165 7.87 -12.41 -11.76
N PHE A 166 6.70 -11.81 -11.92
CA PHE A 166 5.42 -12.46 -11.64
C PHE A 166 5.00 -13.37 -12.79
N THR A 167 4.82 -14.64 -12.50
CA THR A 167 4.44 -15.66 -13.49
C THR A 167 2.94 -15.96 -13.51
N GLY A 168 2.19 -15.51 -12.49
CA GLY A 168 0.75 -15.69 -12.38
C GLY A 168 -0.06 -14.73 -13.27
N LYS A 169 -1.38 -14.82 -13.16
CA LYS A 169 -2.31 -13.99 -13.95
C LYS A 169 -2.59 -12.64 -13.30
N ASN A 170 -2.97 -12.64 -12.02
CA ASN A 170 -3.22 -11.44 -11.25
C ASN A 170 -2.81 -11.65 -9.78
N CYS A 171 -2.26 -10.61 -9.16
CA CYS A 171 -2.00 -10.57 -7.72
C CYS A 171 -2.40 -9.20 -7.17
N GLY A 172 -3.39 -9.16 -6.27
CA GLY A 172 -3.87 -7.94 -5.63
C GLY A 172 -3.16 -7.68 -4.32
N GLN A 173 -2.50 -6.53 -4.20
CA GLN A 173 -1.80 -6.10 -3.00
C GLN A 173 -2.27 -4.70 -2.60
N VAL A 174 -2.34 -4.46 -1.30
CA VAL A 174 -2.46 -3.10 -0.76
C VAL A 174 -1.29 -2.80 0.17
N PHE A 175 -0.72 -1.62 -0.01
CA PHE A 175 0.35 -1.07 0.80
C PHE A 175 -0.27 0.00 1.70
N LEU A 176 -0.07 -0.14 3.01
CA LEU A 176 -0.61 0.77 4.01
C LEU A 176 0.58 1.41 4.72
N HIS A 177 0.65 2.74 4.67
CA HIS A 177 1.82 3.48 5.10
C HIS A 177 1.55 4.33 6.32
N TYR A 178 2.51 4.35 7.24
CA TYR A 178 2.45 5.08 8.49
C TYR A 178 3.82 5.69 8.82
N ASN A 179 3.79 6.76 9.61
CA ASN A 179 4.96 7.21 10.35
C ASN A 179 4.85 6.85 11.83
N LYS A 180 5.99 6.71 12.51
CA LYS A 180 6.00 6.71 13.98
C LYS A 180 5.51 8.08 14.45
N SER A 181 4.50 8.14 15.33
CA SER A 181 3.95 9.41 15.81
C SER A 181 4.99 10.27 16.54
N SER A 182 6.08 9.67 17.03
CA SER A 182 7.23 10.35 17.64
C SER A 182 8.27 10.87 16.62
N SER A 183 8.13 10.50 15.34
CA SER A 183 9.04 10.97 14.28
C SER A 183 8.86 12.48 14.03
N LYS A 184 9.96 13.19 13.79
CA LYS A 184 9.92 14.61 13.43
C LYS A 184 9.08 14.89 12.17
N THR A 185 9.04 13.94 11.26
CA THR A 185 8.30 14.04 9.98
C THR A 185 6.84 13.60 10.07
N ALA A 186 6.41 12.99 11.20
CA ALA A 186 5.05 12.45 11.32
C ALA A 186 3.97 13.50 11.11
N LYS A 187 4.16 14.71 11.65
CA LYS A 187 3.21 15.82 11.49
C LYS A 187 3.16 16.32 10.04
N GLU A 188 4.30 16.37 9.37
CA GLU A 188 4.40 16.82 7.98
C GLU A 188 3.83 15.82 7.00
N ASN A 189 3.95 14.52 7.31
CA ASN A 189 3.47 13.42 6.47
C ASN A 189 2.05 12.96 6.83
N TYR A 190 1.44 13.55 7.87
CA TYR A 190 0.10 13.15 8.28
C TYR A 190 -0.88 13.24 7.11
N LEU A 191 -1.58 12.14 6.83
CA LEU A 191 -2.45 11.94 5.68
C LEU A 191 -1.79 12.30 4.32
N ASP A 192 -0.47 12.22 4.23
CA ASP A 192 0.32 12.67 3.07
C ASP A 192 0.01 14.11 2.65
N LYS A 193 -0.17 15.00 3.65
CA LYS A 193 -0.53 16.44 3.51
C LYS A 193 -1.92 16.69 2.91
N ARG A 194 -2.79 15.70 2.93
CA ARG A 194 -4.19 15.83 2.50
C ARG A 194 -5.08 16.22 3.69
N PRO A 195 -6.24 16.84 3.47
CA PRO A 195 -7.14 17.24 4.55
C PRO A 195 -7.86 16.06 5.19
N LEU A 196 -8.06 14.96 4.43
CA LEU A 196 -8.71 13.72 4.88
C LEU A 196 -8.27 12.53 4.00
N LEU A 197 -8.55 11.33 4.48
CA LEU A 197 -8.34 10.09 3.73
C LEU A 197 -9.31 10.00 2.54
N GLY A 198 -8.92 9.27 1.49
CA GLY A 198 -9.74 9.03 0.30
C GLY A 198 -9.72 10.13 -0.74
N VAL A 199 -9.01 11.24 -0.50
CA VAL A 199 -8.84 12.28 -1.52
C VAL A 199 -7.51 12.12 -2.26
N PRO A 200 -7.42 12.52 -3.54
CA PRO A 200 -6.19 12.36 -4.32
C PRO A 200 -5.03 13.23 -3.80
N ALA A 201 -3.80 12.90 -4.18
CA ALA A 201 -2.58 13.54 -3.69
C ALA A 201 -2.52 15.06 -3.96
N TRP A 202 -3.10 15.52 -5.06
CA TRP A 202 -3.13 16.94 -5.44
C TRP A 202 -4.16 17.77 -4.66
N PHE A 203 -5.16 17.14 -4.01
CA PHE A 203 -6.16 17.83 -3.22
C PHE A 203 -5.61 18.20 -1.85
N LYS A 204 -5.15 19.43 -1.69
CA LYS A 204 -4.60 19.97 -0.42
C LYS A 204 -5.63 20.65 0.48
N GLY A 205 -6.89 20.56 0.12
CA GLY A 205 -8.02 21.15 0.85
C GLY A 205 -8.29 22.60 0.50
N VAL A 206 -9.56 22.98 0.53
CA VAL A 206 -9.98 24.36 0.66
C VAL A 206 -9.99 24.65 2.16
N LYS A 207 -9.42 25.76 2.62
CA LYS A 207 -9.63 26.21 4.00
C LYS A 207 -11.14 26.39 4.16
N LEU A 208 -11.77 25.44 4.84
CA LEU A 208 -13.16 25.62 5.25
C LEU A 208 -13.15 26.85 6.16
N THR A 209 -13.63 27.96 5.64
CA THR A 209 -13.92 29.14 6.46
C THR A 209 -14.87 28.66 7.54
N LYS A 210 -14.46 28.72 8.81
CA LYS A 210 -15.36 28.44 9.92
C LYS A 210 -16.61 29.27 9.68
N SER A 211 -17.73 28.60 9.41
CA SER A 211 -19.01 29.29 9.41
C SER A 211 -19.12 29.95 10.77
N LYS A 212 -19.14 31.26 10.82
CA LYS A 212 -19.49 32.00 12.04
C LYS A 212 -20.91 31.54 12.38
N LYS A 213 -21.03 30.77 13.46
CA LYS A 213 -22.31 30.54 14.12
C LYS A 213 -22.73 31.84 14.79
#